data_9c1cd571ac7df6ef873c086999e77cf2
#
_entry.id   9c1cd571ac7df6ef873c086999e77cf2
#
_cell.length_a   1.000
_cell.length_b   1.000
_cell.length_c   1.000
_cell.angle_alpha   90.00
_cell.angle_beta   90.00
_cell.angle_gamma   90.00
#
_symmetry.space_group_name_H-M   'P 1'
#
loop_
_entity.id
_entity.type
_entity.pdbx_description
1 polymer ?
#
loop_
_entity_poly.entity_id
_entity_poly.type
_entity_poly.pdbx_seq_one_letter_code
_entity_poly.pdbx_strand_id
1 'polypeptide(L)'
;MMRIIVGLCLVLLLTPAALAQELKRIKIGYPAISYNQIHIWVGKDAGLFKKYGLDAEIIFFRGGQMATQALVAGDPPIVNIGTVVQAGLQGHDVVLIASSENSYNYSVVARPSITKIEQLKGKRLGVSGFGSASHNASLILLKKFNLEPSKDVALVVAGPTTDRLTAVEAGRIDATVLTASELPRARKQGLVEVYDMVDLGVEVQGNGFATSRSFIKSQRDTVLSALKGYVEAIYYINRNRDESRKIIAKYLRLSDPEILDATYNAFVKTVAKKPYPTLKGIQFLLDEVAAKLPNAKTAKPEQFVDLSLLQQLEKEGFFSEMAKRYP
;
A
#
# COMPACT_ATOMS: atom_id res chain seq x y z
N MET A 1 21.32 65.62 53.19
CA MET A 1 21.56 64.17 52.94
C MET A 1 20.33 63.54 52.38
N MET A 2 20.26 63.37 51.07
CA MET A 2 19.08 62.88 50.34
C MET A 2 19.41 61.43 49.83
N ARG A 3 18.73 60.41 50.37
CA ARG A 3 18.92 59.01 49.96
C ARG A 3 17.99 58.70 48.79
N ILE A 4 18.60 58.44 47.60
CA ILE A 4 17.91 57.97 46.42
C ILE A 4 17.80 56.45 46.57
N ILE A 5 16.57 55.91 46.62
CA ILE A 5 16.28 54.48 46.55
C ILE A 5 16.02 54.16 45.09
N VAL A 6 16.96 53.44 44.47
CA VAL A 6 16.81 52.89 43.12
C VAL A 6 16.05 51.56 43.24
N GLY A 7 14.79 51.56 42.82
CA GLY A 7 13.97 50.34 42.74
C GLY A 7 14.34 49.56 41.49
N LEU A 8 14.89 48.37 41.67
CA LEU A 8 15.19 47.42 40.59
C LEU A 8 13.91 46.64 40.22
N CYS A 9 13.25 47.02 39.11
CA CYS A 9 12.12 46.25 38.54
C CYS A 9 12.68 45.01 37.83
N LEU A 10 12.51 43.84 38.47
CA LEU A 10 12.79 42.53 37.89
C LEU A 10 11.67 42.14 36.91
N VAL A 11 11.85 42.34 35.60
CA VAL A 11 10.94 41.89 34.59
C VAL A 11 11.16 40.40 34.37
N LEU A 12 10.29 39.57 34.96
CA LEU A 12 10.23 38.14 34.67
C LEU A 12 9.68 37.93 33.22
N LEU A 13 10.57 37.65 32.28
CA LEU A 13 10.22 37.14 30.94
C LEU A 13 9.68 35.73 31.07
N LEU A 14 8.36 35.61 31.17
CA LEU A 14 7.63 34.33 30.96
C LEU A 14 7.78 33.92 29.50
N THR A 15 8.82 33.16 29.19
CA THR A 15 8.85 32.42 27.92
C THR A 15 7.73 31.38 27.93
N PRO A 16 6.79 31.41 26.97
CA PRO A 16 5.82 30.33 26.86
C PRO A 16 6.59 29.02 26.61
N ALA A 17 6.61 28.14 27.60
CA ALA A 17 7.05 26.77 27.37
C ALA A 17 6.10 26.21 26.30
N ALA A 18 6.59 26.06 25.07
CA ALA A 18 5.89 25.30 24.03
C ALA A 18 5.70 23.90 24.61
N LEU A 19 4.50 23.60 25.08
CA LEU A 19 4.10 22.24 25.45
C LEU A 19 4.34 21.38 24.21
N ALA A 20 5.43 20.64 24.20
CA ALA A 20 5.68 19.64 23.17
C ALA A 20 4.47 18.69 23.20
N GLN A 21 3.63 18.74 22.19
CA GLN A 21 2.46 17.86 22.07
C GLN A 21 2.96 16.41 22.13
N GLU A 22 2.55 15.68 23.14
CA GLU A 22 2.92 14.28 23.29
C GLU A 22 2.40 13.49 22.08
N LEU A 23 3.32 12.85 21.36
CA LEU A 23 2.96 12.09 20.17
C LEU A 23 2.27 10.80 20.56
N LYS A 24 1.12 10.53 19.94
CA LYS A 24 0.42 9.29 20.13
C LYS A 24 1.09 8.15 19.37
N ARG A 25 1.52 7.10 20.05
CA ARG A 25 2.09 5.92 19.42
C ARG A 25 1.04 5.17 18.63
N ILE A 26 1.39 4.76 17.39
CA ILE A 26 0.56 3.93 16.53
C ILE A 26 1.45 3.00 15.70
N LYS A 27 0.98 1.77 15.49
CA LYS A 27 1.60 0.83 14.55
C LYS A 27 0.86 0.85 13.21
N ILE A 28 1.61 0.86 12.11
CA ILE A 28 1.08 0.80 10.74
C ILE A 28 1.77 -0.35 10.01
N GLY A 29 0.99 -1.34 9.56
CA GLY A 29 1.51 -2.51 8.86
C GLY A 29 1.61 -2.32 7.34
N TYR A 30 2.56 -3.04 6.71
CA TYR A 30 2.66 -3.13 5.26
C TYR A 30 3.21 -4.50 4.82
N PRO A 31 2.69 -5.08 3.69
CA PRO A 31 2.93 -6.49 3.35
C PRO A 31 4.06 -6.74 2.35
N ALA A 32 4.67 -5.71 1.80
CA ALA A 32 5.65 -5.86 0.72
C ALA A 32 6.71 -4.76 0.75
N ILE A 33 7.89 -5.08 0.24
CA ILE A 33 8.94 -4.11 -0.05
C ILE A 33 8.85 -3.79 -1.55
N SER A 34 7.94 -2.87 -1.92
CA SER A 34 7.63 -2.52 -3.31
C SER A 34 7.07 -1.10 -3.43
N TYR A 35 6.98 -0.58 -4.67
CA TYR A 35 6.60 0.81 -4.93
C TYR A 35 5.27 1.23 -4.29
N ASN A 36 4.30 0.34 -4.21
CA ASN A 36 2.97 0.63 -3.66
C ASN A 36 2.92 0.77 -2.12
N GLN A 37 4.08 0.74 -1.45
CA GLN A 37 4.24 0.98 -0.02
C GLN A 37 5.05 2.26 0.28
N ILE A 38 5.55 2.98 -0.74
CA ILE A 38 6.44 4.13 -0.60
C ILE A 38 5.85 5.22 0.30
N HIS A 39 4.54 5.51 0.16
CA HIS A 39 3.88 6.54 0.96
C HIS A 39 3.85 6.21 2.47
N ILE A 40 3.88 4.93 2.86
CA ILE A 40 4.03 4.51 4.26
C ILE A 40 5.45 4.84 4.75
N TRP A 41 6.47 4.53 3.95
CA TRP A 41 7.87 4.79 4.30
C TRP A 41 8.16 6.28 4.36
N VAL A 42 7.71 7.03 3.35
CA VAL A 42 7.87 8.49 3.29
C VAL A 42 7.06 9.16 4.41
N GLY A 43 5.84 8.72 4.67
CA GLY A 43 5.02 9.21 5.78
C GLY A 43 5.73 9.12 7.12
N LYS A 44 6.48 8.03 7.35
CA LYS A 44 7.31 7.83 8.56
C LYS A 44 8.59 8.68 8.51
N ASP A 45 9.43 8.53 7.49
CA ASP A 45 10.81 9.06 7.48
C ASP A 45 10.88 10.56 7.18
N ALA A 46 9.93 11.11 6.40
CA ALA A 46 9.77 12.55 6.23
C ALA A 46 8.98 13.22 7.39
N GLY A 47 8.62 12.45 8.41
CA GLY A 47 7.96 12.98 9.61
C GLY A 47 6.51 13.41 9.41
N LEU A 48 5.82 12.94 8.33
CA LEU A 48 4.47 13.39 8.03
C LEU A 48 3.44 12.83 9.02
N PHE A 49 3.58 11.60 9.49
CA PHE A 49 2.77 11.10 10.60
C PHE A 49 3.01 11.89 11.89
N LYS A 50 4.29 12.22 12.18
CA LYS A 50 4.66 13.03 13.34
C LYS A 50 4.04 14.43 13.29
N LYS A 51 3.99 15.05 12.12
CA LYS A 51 3.33 16.33 11.87
C LYS A 51 1.86 16.33 12.32
N TYR A 52 1.18 15.20 12.20
CA TYR A 52 -0.21 15.02 12.63
C TYR A 52 -0.35 14.38 14.02
N GLY A 53 0.68 14.51 14.87
CA GLY A 53 0.64 14.09 16.27
C GLY A 53 0.86 12.58 16.49
N LEU A 54 1.37 11.83 15.50
CA LEU A 54 1.56 10.39 15.60
C LEU A 54 3.05 10.00 15.61
N ASP A 55 3.46 9.25 16.61
CA ASP A 55 4.70 8.47 16.59
C ASP A 55 4.40 7.11 15.95
N ALA A 56 4.49 7.06 14.61
CA ALA A 56 4.16 5.87 13.84
C ALA A 56 5.33 4.88 13.81
N GLU A 57 5.11 3.67 14.31
CA GLU A 57 5.97 2.51 14.08
C GLU A 57 5.45 1.76 12.84
N ILE A 58 6.30 1.57 11.81
CA ILE A 58 5.90 0.83 10.61
C ILE A 58 6.40 -0.60 10.67
N ILE A 59 5.50 -1.58 10.46
CA ILE A 59 5.77 -3.01 10.65
C ILE A 59 5.64 -3.75 9.33
N PHE A 60 6.73 -4.40 8.91
CA PHE A 60 6.74 -5.24 7.71
C PHE A 60 6.21 -6.65 8.01
N PHE A 61 5.25 -7.10 7.19
CA PHE A 61 4.74 -8.47 7.18
C PHE A 61 5.16 -9.17 5.89
N ARG A 62 5.45 -10.46 5.98
CA ARG A 62 5.85 -11.26 4.80
C ARG A 62 4.62 -11.69 3.99
N GLY A 63 3.96 -10.72 3.35
CA GLY A 63 2.80 -10.93 2.47
C GLY A 63 1.46 -10.51 3.06
N GLY A 64 0.48 -10.32 2.16
CA GLY A 64 -0.83 -9.78 2.50
C GLY A 64 -1.63 -10.62 3.49
N GLN A 65 -1.49 -11.95 3.45
CA GLN A 65 -2.23 -12.85 4.35
C GLN A 65 -1.82 -12.62 5.83
N MET A 66 -0.52 -12.59 6.12
CA MET A 66 -0.03 -12.32 7.48
C MET A 66 -0.43 -10.93 7.96
N ALA A 67 -0.33 -9.93 7.09
CA ALA A 67 -0.73 -8.56 7.40
C ALA A 67 -2.24 -8.45 7.68
N THR A 68 -3.08 -9.19 6.96
CA THR A 68 -4.52 -9.25 7.20
C THR A 68 -4.85 -9.92 8.54
N GLN A 69 -4.19 -11.03 8.86
CA GLN A 69 -4.38 -11.69 10.15
C GLN A 69 -4.01 -10.77 11.32
N ALA A 70 -2.92 -10.02 11.19
CA ALA A 70 -2.50 -9.05 12.19
C ALA A 70 -3.52 -7.89 12.34
N LEU A 71 -4.04 -7.35 11.23
CA LEU A 71 -5.11 -6.35 11.25
C LEU A 71 -6.38 -6.87 11.93
N VAL A 72 -6.81 -8.08 11.60
CA VAL A 72 -7.99 -8.73 12.21
C VAL A 72 -7.79 -8.93 13.71
N ALA A 73 -6.56 -9.25 14.13
CA ALA A 73 -6.20 -9.34 15.55
C ALA A 73 -6.11 -7.96 16.25
N GLY A 74 -6.12 -6.85 15.48
CA GLY A 74 -6.09 -5.48 16.01
C GLY A 74 -4.68 -4.95 16.29
N ASP A 75 -3.62 -5.69 15.98
CA ASP A 75 -2.24 -5.22 16.14
C ASP A 75 -1.36 -5.63 14.94
N PRO A 76 -1.06 -4.69 14.05
CA PRO A 76 -1.35 -3.25 14.07
C PRO A 76 -2.81 -2.91 13.72
N PRO A 77 -3.34 -1.78 14.25
CA PRO A 77 -4.72 -1.37 13.99
C PRO A 77 -4.95 -0.79 12.60
N ILE A 78 -3.89 -0.47 11.88
CA ILE A 78 -3.92 0.05 10.50
C ILE A 78 -2.90 -0.70 9.65
N VAL A 79 -3.29 -1.13 8.45
CA VAL A 79 -2.41 -1.83 7.51
C VAL A 79 -2.69 -1.40 6.07
N ASN A 80 -1.67 -1.27 5.24
CA ASN A 80 -1.84 -1.01 3.80
C ASN A 80 -1.89 -2.35 3.03
N ILE A 81 -3.08 -2.89 2.78
CA ILE A 81 -3.32 -4.23 2.20
C ILE A 81 -4.41 -4.24 1.12
N GLY A 82 -4.39 -5.29 0.27
CA GLY A 82 -5.39 -5.52 -0.78
C GLY A 82 -6.39 -6.65 -0.50
N THR A 83 -6.42 -7.22 0.72
CA THR A 83 -7.19 -8.43 1.06
C THR A 83 -8.44 -8.16 1.91
N VAL A 84 -8.85 -6.90 2.02
CA VAL A 84 -9.98 -6.46 2.87
C VAL A 84 -11.29 -7.09 2.45
N VAL A 85 -11.54 -7.25 1.13
CA VAL A 85 -12.78 -7.85 0.63
C VAL A 85 -12.94 -9.30 1.11
N GLN A 86 -11.88 -10.12 0.98
CA GLN A 86 -11.91 -11.50 1.47
C GLN A 86 -12.11 -11.58 2.98
N ALA A 87 -11.41 -10.74 3.75
CA ALA A 87 -11.57 -10.71 5.20
C ALA A 87 -12.98 -10.27 5.62
N GLY A 88 -13.55 -9.27 4.96
CA GLY A 88 -14.93 -8.83 5.19
C GLY A 88 -15.96 -9.89 4.84
N LEU A 89 -15.78 -10.65 3.74
CA LEU A 89 -16.63 -11.79 3.39
C LEU A 89 -16.56 -12.93 4.42
N GLN A 90 -15.46 -13.04 5.15
CA GLN A 90 -15.31 -13.98 6.28
C GLN A 90 -15.93 -13.46 7.58
N GLY A 91 -16.55 -12.26 7.56
CA GLY A 91 -17.22 -11.66 8.71
C GLY A 91 -16.31 -10.82 9.62
N HIS A 92 -15.06 -10.53 9.20
CA HIS A 92 -14.18 -9.68 9.97
C HIS A 92 -14.56 -8.19 9.82
N ASP A 93 -14.43 -7.43 10.90
CA ASP A 93 -14.70 -5.99 10.95
C ASP A 93 -13.52 -5.20 10.37
N VAL A 94 -13.32 -5.28 9.05
CA VAL A 94 -12.24 -4.58 8.35
C VAL A 94 -12.78 -3.81 7.15
N VAL A 95 -12.25 -2.59 6.94
CA VAL A 95 -12.65 -1.71 5.84
C VAL A 95 -11.45 -0.96 5.27
N LEU A 96 -11.54 -0.61 4.00
CA LEU A 96 -10.64 0.35 3.36
C LEU A 96 -11.08 1.77 3.68
N ILE A 97 -10.15 2.61 4.08
CA ILE A 97 -10.35 4.06 4.30
C ILE A 97 -9.62 4.92 3.29
N ALA A 98 -8.68 4.34 2.53
CA ALA A 98 -8.05 4.94 1.35
C ALA A 98 -7.51 3.84 0.43
N SER A 99 -7.20 4.19 -0.82
CA SER A 99 -6.59 3.28 -1.79
C SER A 99 -5.24 3.81 -2.28
N SER A 100 -4.24 2.95 -2.37
CA SER A 100 -2.98 3.26 -3.04
C SER A 100 -2.89 2.61 -4.42
N GLU A 101 -3.86 1.79 -4.80
CA GLU A 101 -3.79 1.00 -6.03
C GLU A 101 -5.20 0.63 -6.51
N ASN A 102 -5.63 1.24 -7.62
CA ASN A 102 -6.94 0.99 -8.24
C ASN A 102 -6.83 0.19 -9.55
N SER A 103 -5.66 -0.36 -9.85
CA SER A 103 -5.39 -1.26 -10.96
C SER A 103 -4.27 -2.22 -10.57
N TYR A 104 -4.18 -3.36 -11.23
CA TYR A 104 -3.03 -4.25 -11.04
C TYR A 104 -1.88 -3.80 -11.94
N ASN A 105 -0.98 -2.97 -11.40
CA ASN A 105 0.25 -2.55 -12.05
C ASN A 105 1.33 -3.63 -11.86
N TYR A 106 1.03 -4.85 -12.29
CA TYR A 106 1.94 -5.97 -12.32
C TYR A 106 2.33 -6.29 -13.75
N SER A 107 3.54 -6.82 -13.90
CA SER A 107 3.95 -7.54 -15.09
C SER A 107 4.15 -9.00 -14.77
N VAL A 108 3.75 -9.87 -15.66
CA VAL A 108 4.10 -11.29 -15.60
C VAL A 108 5.53 -11.43 -16.05
N VAL A 109 6.38 -11.90 -15.15
CA VAL A 109 7.80 -12.15 -15.42
C VAL A 109 8.06 -13.65 -15.34
N ALA A 110 8.79 -14.18 -16.30
CA ALA A 110 9.04 -15.60 -16.42
C ALA A 110 10.49 -15.90 -16.82
N ARG A 111 10.85 -17.17 -16.74
CA ARG A 111 12.10 -17.70 -17.29
C ARG A 111 12.12 -17.53 -18.82
N PRO A 112 13.30 -17.41 -19.46
CA PRO A 112 13.42 -17.11 -20.91
C PRO A 112 12.70 -18.07 -21.87
N SER A 113 12.44 -19.30 -21.41
CA SER A 113 11.69 -20.29 -22.18
C SER A 113 10.19 -20.02 -22.29
N ILE A 114 9.66 -19.04 -21.51
CA ILE A 114 8.24 -18.67 -21.46
C ILE A 114 8.14 -17.23 -22.00
N THR A 115 7.63 -17.07 -23.21
CA THR A 115 7.52 -15.78 -23.90
C THR A 115 6.08 -15.31 -24.12
N LYS A 116 5.09 -16.14 -23.75
CA LYS A 116 3.66 -15.83 -23.83
C LYS A 116 2.89 -16.60 -22.76
N ILE A 117 1.73 -16.05 -22.37
CA ILE A 117 0.96 -16.52 -21.21
C ILE A 117 0.49 -17.97 -21.36
N GLU A 118 0.15 -18.40 -22.57
CA GLU A 118 -0.36 -19.77 -22.83
C GLU A 118 0.70 -20.84 -22.48
N GLN A 119 1.99 -20.50 -22.51
CA GLN A 119 3.09 -21.38 -22.11
C GLN A 119 3.18 -21.62 -20.59
N LEU A 120 2.37 -20.90 -19.79
CA LEU A 120 2.24 -21.19 -18.36
C LEU A 120 1.52 -22.52 -18.10
N LYS A 121 0.89 -23.14 -19.09
CA LYS A 121 0.25 -24.45 -18.94
C LYS A 121 1.27 -25.50 -18.48
N GLY A 122 0.97 -26.19 -17.38
CA GLY A 122 1.86 -27.15 -16.73
C GLY A 122 3.01 -26.50 -15.91
N LYS A 123 3.00 -25.16 -15.71
CA LYS A 123 4.05 -24.42 -15.00
C LYS A 123 3.60 -23.95 -13.62
N ARG A 124 4.59 -23.50 -12.82
CA ARG A 124 4.40 -22.95 -11.48
C ARG A 124 4.41 -21.43 -11.54
N LEU A 125 3.30 -20.80 -11.15
CA LEU A 125 3.16 -19.34 -11.05
C LEU A 125 3.20 -18.93 -9.57
N GLY A 126 4.21 -18.17 -9.18
CA GLY A 126 4.43 -17.76 -7.80
C GLY A 126 3.56 -16.58 -7.38
N VAL A 127 2.98 -16.67 -6.18
CA VAL A 127 2.20 -15.62 -5.52
C VAL A 127 2.71 -15.37 -4.11
N SER A 128 2.38 -14.21 -3.50
CA SER A 128 2.85 -13.89 -2.13
C SER A 128 2.13 -14.69 -1.04
N GLY A 129 0.91 -15.13 -1.32
CA GLY A 129 0.05 -15.93 -0.46
C GLY A 129 -1.33 -16.04 -1.11
N PHE A 130 -2.09 -17.06 -0.78
CA PHE A 130 -3.47 -17.19 -1.27
C PHE A 130 -4.34 -16.04 -0.70
N GLY A 131 -5.19 -15.44 -1.54
CA GLY A 131 -6.01 -14.27 -1.20
C GLY A 131 -5.25 -12.93 -1.25
N SER A 132 -3.94 -12.92 -1.50
CA SER A 132 -3.16 -11.68 -1.64
C SER A 132 -3.43 -10.97 -2.98
N ALA A 133 -2.98 -9.70 -3.11
CA ALA A 133 -3.10 -8.96 -4.36
C ALA A 133 -2.44 -9.68 -5.55
N SER A 134 -1.26 -10.27 -5.35
CA SER A 134 -0.59 -11.06 -6.40
C SER A 134 -1.33 -12.35 -6.76
N HIS A 135 -2.00 -12.98 -5.80
CA HIS A 135 -2.84 -14.14 -6.07
C HIS A 135 -4.08 -13.74 -6.90
N ASN A 136 -4.79 -12.69 -6.47
CA ASN A 136 -5.97 -12.20 -7.20
C ASN A 136 -5.60 -11.76 -8.62
N ALA A 137 -4.49 -11.04 -8.78
CA ALA A 137 -3.96 -10.67 -10.09
C ALA A 137 -3.70 -11.90 -10.97
N SER A 138 -3.09 -12.95 -10.41
CA SER A 138 -2.82 -14.19 -11.15
C SER A 138 -4.12 -14.90 -11.58
N LEU A 139 -5.16 -14.93 -10.73
CA LEU A 139 -6.45 -15.52 -11.08
C LEU A 139 -7.09 -14.77 -12.26
N ILE A 140 -7.07 -13.44 -12.25
CA ILE A 140 -7.61 -12.60 -13.32
C ILE A 140 -6.85 -12.85 -14.64
N LEU A 141 -5.52 -12.87 -14.57
CA LEU A 141 -4.68 -13.18 -15.72
C LEU A 141 -5.03 -14.54 -16.33
N LEU A 142 -5.03 -15.59 -15.50
CA LEU A 142 -5.29 -16.95 -15.96
C LEU A 142 -6.68 -17.09 -16.58
N LYS A 143 -7.70 -16.46 -15.99
CA LYS A 143 -9.05 -16.42 -16.55
C LYS A 143 -9.09 -15.74 -17.93
N LYS A 144 -8.40 -14.59 -18.08
CA LYS A 144 -8.30 -13.88 -19.36
C LYS A 144 -7.74 -14.73 -20.49
N PHE A 145 -6.83 -15.63 -20.17
CA PHE A 145 -6.17 -16.53 -21.13
C PHE A 145 -6.73 -17.95 -21.12
N ASN A 146 -7.93 -18.17 -20.53
CA ASN A 146 -8.62 -19.46 -20.43
C ASN A 146 -7.74 -20.58 -19.83
N LEU A 147 -6.91 -20.23 -18.84
CA LEU A 147 -6.10 -21.16 -18.06
C LEU A 147 -6.75 -21.39 -16.69
N GLU A 148 -7.02 -22.63 -16.33
CA GLU A 148 -7.62 -22.96 -15.03
C GLU A 148 -6.57 -23.04 -13.93
N PRO A 149 -6.70 -22.22 -12.84
CA PRO A 149 -5.84 -22.35 -11.67
C PRO A 149 -5.90 -23.75 -11.07
N SER A 150 -4.77 -24.27 -10.63
CA SER A 150 -4.58 -25.61 -10.05
C SER A 150 -4.76 -26.80 -11.00
N LYS A 151 -5.32 -26.59 -12.19
CA LYS A 151 -5.44 -27.63 -13.24
C LYS A 151 -4.41 -27.39 -14.35
N ASP A 152 -4.44 -26.19 -14.95
CA ASP A 152 -3.51 -25.84 -16.03
C ASP A 152 -2.22 -25.18 -15.49
N VAL A 153 -2.32 -24.42 -14.40
CA VAL A 153 -1.19 -23.68 -13.81
C VAL A 153 -1.17 -23.89 -12.29
N ALA A 154 -0.05 -24.38 -11.78
CA ALA A 154 0.14 -24.53 -10.33
C ALA A 154 0.44 -23.17 -9.68
N LEU A 155 -0.49 -22.66 -8.85
CA LEU A 155 -0.22 -21.48 -8.03
C LEU A 155 0.57 -21.88 -6.79
N VAL A 156 1.74 -21.24 -6.58
CA VAL A 156 2.69 -21.59 -5.51
C VAL A 156 2.92 -20.37 -4.61
N VAL A 157 2.80 -20.54 -3.29
CA VAL A 157 3.17 -19.48 -2.34
C VAL A 157 4.70 -19.37 -2.31
N ALA A 158 5.23 -18.23 -2.73
CA ALA A 158 6.66 -17.94 -2.81
C ALA A 158 7.08 -16.63 -2.11
N GLY A 159 6.20 -16.07 -1.27
CA GLY A 159 6.49 -14.94 -0.39
C GLY A 159 6.41 -13.56 -1.06
N PRO A 160 7.02 -12.54 -0.43
CA PRO A 160 7.07 -11.17 -0.94
C PRO A 160 7.66 -11.05 -2.34
N THR A 161 7.51 -9.88 -2.98
CA THR A 161 7.94 -9.63 -4.38
C THR A 161 9.41 -10.01 -4.62
N THR A 162 10.31 -9.62 -3.70
CA THR A 162 11.74 -9.94 -3.78
C THR A 162 12.03 -11.44 -3.74
N ASP A 163 11.31 -12.17 -2.87
CA ASP A 163 11.46 -13.62 -2.72
C ASP A 163 10.96 -14.35 -3.99
N ARG A 164 9.86 -13.87 -4.58
CA ARG A 164 9.32 -14.42 -5.83
C ARG A 164 10.26 -14.22 -6.99
N LEU A 165 10.88 -13.03 -7.12
CA LEU A 165 11.90 -12.80 -8.14
C LEU A 165 13.05 -13.80 -8.00
N THR A 166 13.62 -13.92 -6.81
CA THR A 166 14.69 -14.89 -6.51
C THR A 166 14.25 -16.35 -6.77
N ALA A 167 12.98 -16.66 -6.54
CA ALA A 167 12.46 -18.01 -6.80
C ALA A 167 12.36 -18.32 -8.31
N VAL A 168 12.04 -17.34 -9.16
CA VAL A 168 12.09 -17.50 -10.63
C VAL A 168 13.52 -17.67 -11.11
N GLU A 169 14.45 -16.83 -10.63
CA GLU A 169 15.88 -16.92 -10.95
C GLU A 169 16.45 -18.30 -10.63
N ALA A 170 16.12 -18.81 -9.44
CA ALA A 170 16.57 -20.12 -8.97
C ALA A 170 15.82 -21.31 -9.62
N GLY A 171 14.83 -21.06 -10.49
CA GLY A 171 14.02 -22.09 -11.14
C GLY A 171 13.08 -22.84 -10.18
N ARG A 172 12.84 -22.32 -8.97
CA ARG A 172 11.89 -22.92 -8.01
C ARG A 172 10.44 -22.70 -8.43
N ILE A 173 10.16 -21.60 -9.13
CA ILE A 173 8.94 -21.31 -9.86
C ILE A 173 9.30 -20.90 -11.28
N ASP A 174 8.35 -20.98 -12.21
CA ASP A 174 8.61 -20.75 -13.62
C ASP A 174 8.26 -19.33 -14.04
N ALA A 175 7.30 -18.70 -13.35
CA ALA A 175 6.87 -17.32 -13.55
C ALA A 175 6.32 -16.73 -12.24
N THR A 176 6.17 -15.41 -12.21
CA THR A 176 5.47 -14.69 -11.14
C THR A 176 4.94 -13.35 -11.66
N VAL A 177 4.08 -12.68 -10.88
CA VAL A 177 3.71 -11.30 -11.11
C VAL A 177 4.59 -10.39 -10.28
N LEU A 178 5.26 -9.42 -10.91
CA LEU A 178 6.13 -8.43 -10.28
C LEU A 178 5.61 -7.03 -10.52
N THR A 179 5.91 -6.12 -9.63
CA THR A 179 5.62 -4.69 -9.83
C THR A 179 6.63 -4.08 -10.82
N ALA A 180 6.25 -3.00 -11.50
CA ALA A 180 7.10 -2.33 -12.49
C ALA A 180 8.49 -1.95 -11.95
N SER A 181 8.61 -1.68 -10.65
CA SER A 181 9.90 -1.39 -9.98
C SER A 181 10.91 -2.54 -10.01
N GLU A 182 10.44 -3.78 -10.13
CA GLU A 182 11.31 -4.97 -10.16
C GLU A 182 11.73 -5.37 -11.58
N LEU A 183 11.11 -4.79 -12.60
CA LEU A 183 11.39 -5.16 -14.00
C LEU A 183 12.83 -4.90 -14.43
N PRO A 184 13.48 -3.76 -14.09
CA PRO A 184 14.88 -3.54 -14.43
C PRO A 184 15.78 -4.64 -13.85
N ARG A 185 15.52 -5.04 -12.62
CA ARG A 185 16.26 -6.12 -11.96
C ARG A 185 16.01 -7.48 -12.64
N ALA A 186 14.74 -7.79 -12.93
CA ALA A 186 14.37 -9.03 -13.62
C ALA A 186 15.06 -9.13 -14.99
N ARG A 187 15.08 -8.05 -15.77
CA ARG A 187 15.75 -7.99 -17.07
C ARG A 187 17.28 -8.18 -16.96
N LYS A 188 17.93 -7.54 -15.97
CA LYS A 188 19.36 -7.73 -15.69
C LYS A 188 19.72 -9.18 -15.35
N GLN A 189 18.76 -9.95 -14.85
CA GLN A 189 18.91 -11.38 -14.53
C GLN A 189 18.47 -12.31 -15.68
N GLY A 190 18.21 -11.75 -16.86
CA GLY A 190 17.83 -12.50 -18.05
C GLY A 190 16.40 -13.04 -18.03
N LEU A 191 15.54 -12.55 -17.11
CA LEU A 191 14.13 -12.92 -17.11
C LEU A 191 13.35 -12.09 -18.14
N VAL A 192 12.24 -12.64 -18.61
CA VAL A 192 11.40 -12.06 -19.65
C VAL A 192 10.12 -11.50 -19.03
N GLU A 193 9.78 -10.26 -19.38
CA GLU A 193 8.44 -9.71 -19.17
C GLU A 193 7.52 -10.28 -20.25
N VAL A 194 6.55 -11.11 -19.83
CA VAL A 194 5.67 -11.85 -20.73
C VAL A 194 4.39 -11.07 -21.03
N TYR A 195 3.90 -10.30 -20.04
CA TYR A 195 2.66 -9.55 -20.15
C TYR A 195 2.60 -8.40 -19.13
N ASP A 196 2.22 -7.21 -19.60
CA ASP A 196 1.87 -6.08 -18.72
C ASP A 196 0.37 -6.19 -18.36
N MET A 197 0.07 -6.35 -17.07
CA MET A 197 -1.31 -6.53 -16.62
C MET A 197 -2.16 -5.24 -16.69
N VAL A 198 -1.55 -4.09 -16.92
CA VAL A 198 -2.28 -2.85 -17.22
C VAL A 198 -3.10 -3.03 -18.51
N ASP A 199 -2.61 -3.83 -19.45
CA ASP A 199 -3.27 -4.14 -20.73
C ASP A 199 -4.56 -4.98 -20.55
N LEU A 200 -4.82 -5.51 -19.35
CA LEU A 200 -6.12 -6.13 -19.04
C LEU A 200 -7.25 -5.10 -19.07
N GLY A 201 -6.96 -3.80 -18.85
CA GLY A 201 -7.95 -2.73 -18.83
C GLY A 201 -8.98 -2.88 -17.70
N VAL A 202 -8.68 -3.63 -16.66
CA VAL A 202 -9.60 -3.93 -15.55
C VAL A 202 -9.32 -3.00 -14.38
N GLU A 203 -10.35 -2.27 -13.96
CA GLU A 203 -10.32 -1.52 -12.71
C GLU A 203 -10.51 -2.50 -11.54
N VAL A 204 -9.55 -2.56 -10.64
CA VAL A 204 -9.57 -3.45 -9.47
C VAL A 204 -9.14 -2.69 -8.23
N GLN A 205 -9.70 -3.07 -7.08
CA GLN A 205 -9.19 -2.59 -5.80
C GLN A 205 -7.97 -3.42 -5.41
N GLY A 206 -6.78 -2.82 -5.53
CA GLY A 206 -5.52 -3.38 -5.05
C GLY A 206 -5.26 -3.01 -3.59
N ASN A 207 -4.01 -2.62 -3.27
CA ASN A 207 -3.66 -2.22 -1.91
C ASN A 207 -4.33 -0.91 -1.51
N GLY A 208 -4.65 -0.80 -0.23
CA GLY A 208 -5.22 0.39 0.37
C GLY A 208 -5.02 0.43 1.87
N PHE A 209 -5.20 1.60 2.45
CA PHE A 209 -5.10 1.86 3.87
C PHE A 209 -6.36 1.31 4.55
N ALA A 210 -6.20 0.27 5.36
CA ALA A 210 -7.28 -0.50 5.97
C ALA A 210 -7.22 -0.46 7.48
N THR A 211 -8.40 -0.49 8.12
CA THR A 211 -8.57 -0.56 9.57
C THR A 211 -9.90 -1.25 9.90
N SER A 212 -10.28 -1.36 11.19
CA SER A 212 -11.61 -1.84 11.57
C SER A 212 -12.59 -0.67 11.82
N ARG A 213 -13.90 -0.89 11.60
CA ARG A 213 -14.94 0.09 11.93
C ARG A 213 -14.96 0.37 13.44
N SER A 214 -14.73 -0.66 14.26
CA SER A 214 -14.61 -0.52 15.71
C SER A 214 -13.45 0.40 16.11
N PHE A 215 -12.30 0.31 15.43
CA PHE A 215 -11.17 1.22 15.67
C PHE A 215 -11.47 2.64 15.17
N ILE A 216 -12.13 2.82 14.03
CA ILE A 216 -12.60 4.14 13.59
C ILE A 216 -13.53 4.75 14.65
N LYS A 217 -14.48 3.97 15.18
CA LYS A 217 -15.44 4.46 16.16
C LYS A 217 -14.77 4.87 17.47
N SER A 218 -13.80 4.11 17.97
CA SER A 218 -13.13 4.36 19.26
C SER A 218 -11.97 5.34 19.19
N GLN A 219 -11.32 5.49 18.01
CA GLN A 219 -10.08 6.24 17.82
C GLN A 219 -10.10 7.11 16.56
N ARG A 220 -11.26 7.73 16.27
CA ARG A 220 -11.50 8.47 15.02
C ARG A 220 -10.41 9.49 14.71
N ASP A 221 -10.01 10.30 15.70
CA ASP A 221 -8.98 11.33 15.52
C ASP A 221 -7.61 10.74 15.19
N THR A 222 -7.29 9.59 15.77
CA THR A 222 -6.04 8.86 15.47
C THR A 222 -6.04 8.35 14.05
N VAL A 223 -7.15 7.77 13.59
CA VAL A 223 -7.29 7.28 12.22
C VAL A 223 -7.26 8.44 11.22
N LEU A 224 -7.92 9.56 11.54
CA LEU A 224 -7.89 10.78 10.72
C LEU A 224 -6.47 11.36 10.61
N SER A 225 -5.73 11.42 11.73
CA SER A 225 -4.31 11.84 11.75
C SER A 225 -3.43 10.93 10.90
N ALA A 226 -3.61 9.61 10.99
CA ALA A 226 -2.89 8.65 10.17
C ALA A 226 -3.23 8.82 8.68
N LEU A 227 -4.51 9.03 8.35
CA LEU A 227 -4.96 9.27 6.99
C LEU A 227 -4.41 10.59 6.42
N LYS A 228 -4.33 11.67 7.22
CA LYS A 228 -3.68 12.93 6.83
C LYS A 228 -2.21 12.71 6.47
N GLY A 229 -1.46 12.00 7.30
CA GLY A 229 -0.06 11.65 7.01
C GLY A 229 0.11 10.79 5.77
N TYR A 230 -0.80 9.83 5.56
CA TYR A 230 -0.86 8.99 4.38
C TYR A 230 -1.10 9.81 3.10
N VAL A 231 -2.11 10.68 3.09
CA VAL A 231 -2.45 11.53 1.94
C VAL A 231 -1.34 12.53 1.67
N GLU A 232 -0.83 13.23 2.69
CA GLU A 232 0.25 14.20 2.49
C GLU A 232 1.52 13.52 1.95
N ALA A 233 1.82 12.29 2.34
CA ALA A 233 2.96 11.54 1.80
C ALA A 233 2.85 11.34 0.28
N ILE A 234 1.64 11.12 -0.27
CA ILE A 234 1.43 11.01 -1.71
C ILE A 234 1.81 12.33 -2.42
N TYR A 235 1.38 13.47 -1.89
CA TYR A 235 1.72 14.78 -2.45
C TYR A 235 3.21 15.12 -2.27
N TYR A 236 3.77 14.82 -1.10
CA TYR A 236 5.18 15.02 -0.80
C TYR A 236 6.08 14.28 -1.80
N ILE A 237 5.79 13.01 -2.08
CA ILE A 237 6.56 12.19 -3.02
C ILE A 237 6.58 12.81 -4.40
N ASN A 238 5.45 13.29 -4.89
CA ASN A 238 5.34 13.92 -6.21
C ASN A 238 6.23 15.16 -6.33
N ARG A 239 6.47 15.90 -5.25
CA ARG A 239 7.24 17.16 -5.25
C ARG A 239 8.71 16.97 -4.85
N ASN A 240 9.00 16.04 -3.96
CA ASN A 240 10.32 15.87 -3.32
C ASN A 240 10.99 14.59 -3.82
N ARG A 241 11.34 14.57 -5.13
CA ARG A 241 11.90 13.38 -5.81
C ARG A 241 13.14 12.84 -5.10
N ASP A 242 14.15 13.70 -4.88
CA ASP A 242 15.45 13.24 -4.38
C ASP A 242 15.39 12.71 -2.95
N GLU A 243 14.61 13.36 -2.08
CA GLU A 243 14.40 12.87 -0.73
C GLU A 243 13.60 11.57 -0.70
N SER A 244 12.56 11.49 -1.53
CA SER A 244 11.77 10.26 -1.68
C SER A 244 12.62 9.09 -2.18
N ARG A 245 13.53 9.33 -3.15
CA ARG A 245 14.47 8.31 -3.64
C ARG A 245 15.45 7.84 -2.57
N LYS A 246 15.94 8.73 -1.69
CA LYS A 246 16.80 8.34 -0.55
C LYS A 246 16.04 7.42 0.40
N ILE A 247 14.78 7.76 0.71
CA ILE A 247 13.92 6.92 1.55
C ILE A 247 13.66 5.58 0.88
N ILE A 248 13.31 5.56 -0.41
CA ILE A 248 13.11 4.33 -1.19
C ILE A 248 14.38 3.46 -1.14
N ALA A 249 15.56 4.04 -1.37
CA ALA A 249 16.85 3.35 -1.32
C ALA A 249 17.09 2.65 0.04
N LYS A 250 16.76 3.32 1.14
CA LYS A 250 16.86 2.79 2.50
C LYS A 250 15.99 1.54 2.69
N TYR A 251 14.71 1.57 2.28
CA TYR A 251 13.78 0.47 2.49
C TYR A 251 14.00 -0.69 1.51
N LEU A 252 14.36 -0.39 0.27
CA LEU A 252 14.75 -1.41 -0.71
C LEU A 252 16.13 -2.00 -0.44
N ARG A 253 16.95 -1.36 0.42
CA ARG A 253 18.38 -1.70 0.61
C ARG A 253 19.13 -1.75 -0.71
N LEU A 254 18.95 -0.74 -1.53
CA LEU A 254 19.39 -0.70 -2.92
C LEU A 254 19.88 0.69 -3.29
N SER A 255 20.98 0.75 -4.07
CA SER A 255 21.56 1.99 -4.55
C SER A 255 21.56 2.11 -6.09
N ASP A 256 21.05 1.11 -6.81
CA ASP A 256 20.96 1.16 -8.28
C ASP A 256 20.02 2.29 -8.72
N PRO A 257 20.55 3.34 -9.42
CA PRO A 257 19.75 4.51 -9.77
C PRO A 257 18.58 4.18 -10.71
N GLU A 258 18.75 3.22 -11.61
CA GLU A 258 17.73 2.80 -12.57
C GLU A 258 16.54 2.16 -11.87
N ILE A 259 16.79 1.29 -10.90
CA ILE A 259 15.73 0.64 -10.11
C ILE A 259 15.04 1.65 -9.20
N LEU A 260 15.80 2.57 -8.59
CA LEU A 260 15.23 3.63 -7.76
C LEU A 260 14.33 4.57 -8.57
N ASP A 261 14.74 4.93 -9.79
CA ASP A 261 13.94 5.75 -10.70
C ASP A 261 12.69 5.00 -11.19
N ALA A 262 12.82 3.75 -11.57
CA ALA A 262 11.69 2.92 -11.96
C ALA A 262 10.67 2.80 -10.82
N THR A 263 11.14 2.57 -9.58
CA THR A 263 10.29 2.47 -8.38
C THR A 263 9.56 3.78 -8.08
N TYR A 264 10.28 4.91 -8.11
CA TYR A 264 9.70 6.23 -7.90
C TYR A 264 8.65 6.56 -8.99
N ASN A 265 9.01 6.37 -10.27
CA ASN A 265 8.15 6.67 -11.40
C ASN A 265 6.89 5.79 -11.42
N ALA A 266 7.01 4.51 -11.04
CA ALA A 266 5.87 3.61 -10.90
C ALA A 266 4.86 4.16 -9.87
N PHE A 267 5.33 4.63 -8.72
CA PHE A 267 4.48 5.24 -7.70
C PHE A 267 3.76 6.50 -8.23
N VAL A 268 4.54 7.46 -8.76
CA VAL A 268 4.00 8.74 -9.24
C VAL A 268 2.97 8.55 -10.37
N LYS A 269 3.19 7.56 -11.23
CA LYS A 269 2.29 7.24 -12.34
C LYS A 269 0.96 6.61 -11.89
N THR A 270 0.98 5.83 -10.80
CA THR A 270 -0.12 4.91 -10.49
C THR A 270 -0.94 5.31 -9.27
N VAL A 271 -0.36 6.05 -8.32
CA VAL A 271 -1.06 6.42 -7.08
C VAL A 271 -1.80 7.73 -7.25
N ALA A 272 -3.12 7.68 -7.05
CA ALA A 272 -3.98 8.85 -7.18
C ALA A 272 -3.76 9.85 -6.04
N LYS A 273 -3.70 11.15 -6.36
CA LYS A 273 -3.59 12.24 -5.36
C LYS A 273 -4.79 12.27 -4.40
N LYS A 274 -5.99 11.93 -4.88
CA LYS A 274 -7.17 11.67 -4.05
C LYS A 274 -7.38 10.16 -3.97
N PRO A 275 -6.92 9.50 -2.90
CA PRO A 275 -6.82 8.05 -2.85
C PRO A 275 -8.14 7.38 -2.45
N TYR A 276 -9.21 7.63 -3.20
CA TYR A 276 -10.49 6.95 -2.96
C TYR A 276 -10.43 5.47 -3.38
N PRO A 277 -10.92 4.53 -2.55
CA PRO A 277 -11.18 3.16 -2.98
C PRO A 277 -12.18 3.11 -4.15
N THR A 278 -11.98 2.16 -5.06
CA THR A 278 -12.86 1.99 -6.20
C THR A 278 -13.96 0.95 -5.91
N LEU A 279 -15.22 1.40 -5.86
CA LEU A 279 -16.37 0.49 -5.68
C LEU A 279 -16.50 -0.49 -6.86
N LYS A 280 -16.17 -0.03 -8.07
CA LYS A 280 -16.15 -0.84 -9.28
C LYS A 280 -15.12 -1.97 -9.20
N GLY A 281 -13.92 -1.62 -8.72
CA GLY A 281 -12.87 -2.61 -8.51
C GLY A 281 -13.20 -3.58 -7.37
N ILE A 282 -13.91 -3.16 -6.33
CA ILE A 282 -14.42 -4.06 -5.29
C ILE A 282 -15.50 -4.99 -5.86
N GLN A 283 -16.47 -4.47 -6.64
CA GLN A 283 -17.47 -5.30 -7.30
C GLN A 283 -16.82 -6.37 -8.18
N PHE A 284 -15.80 -5.98 -8.96
CA PHE A 284 -15.03 -6.93 -9.76
C PHE A 284 -14.43 -8.06 -8.90
N LEU A 285 -13.84 -7.74 -7.73
CA LEU A 285 -13.30 -8.75 -6.82
C LEU A 285 -14.40 -9.66 -6.24
N LEU A 286 -15.57 -9.12 -5.92
CA LEU A 286 -16.72 -9.89 -5.45
C LEU A 286 -17.17 -10.89 -6.52
N ASP A 287 -17.30 -10.47 -7.77
CA ASP A 287 -17.68 -11.31 -8.90
C ASP A 287 -16.68 -12.47 -9.11
N GLU A 288 -15.38 -12.19 -9.00
CA GLU A 288 -14.31 -13.18 -9.17
C GLU A 288 -14.32 -14.27 -8.07
N VAL A 289 -14.69 -13.92 -6.85
CA VAL A 289 -14.68 -14.88 -5.73
C VAL A 289 -16.05 -15.55 -5.52
N ALA A 290 -17.10 -15.10 -6.21
CA ALA A 290 -18.49 -15.55 -6.03
C ALA A 290 -18.71 -17.05 -6.25
N ALA A 291 -17.90 -17.69 -7.08
CA ALA A 291 -17.96 -19.14 -7.30
C ALA A 291 -17.48 -19.94 -6.07
N LYS A 292 -16.53 -19.39 -5.29
CA LYS A 292 -15.92 -20.03 -4.11
C LYS A 292 -16.54 -19.55 -2.79
N LEU A 293 -17.05 -18.32 -2.78
CA LEU A 293 -17.65 -17.67 -1.60
C LEU A 293 -19.06 -17.19 -1.97
N PRO A 294 -20.10 -18.02 -1.74
CA PRO A 294 -21.47 -17.72 -2.17
C PRO A 294 -22.03 -16.39 -1.65
N ASN A 295 -21.62 -15.95 -0.46
CA ASN A 295 -22.01 -14.66 0.13
C ASN A 295 -21.46 -13.44 -0.65
N ALA A 296 -20.46 -13.61 -1.49
CA ALA A 296 -19.99 -12.56 -2.39
C ALA A 296 -21.06 -12.15 -3.43
N LYS A 297 -21.99 -13.04 -3.81
CA LYS A 297 -23.07 -12.76 -4.76
C LYS A 297 -24.06 -11.71 -4.26
N THR A 298 -24.21 -11.59 -2.94
CA THR A 298 -25.15 -10.65 -2.29
C THR A 298 -24.47 -9.49 -1.59
N ALA A 299 -23.15 -9.55 -1.47
CA ALA A 299 -22.36 -8.49 -0.85
C ALA A 299 -22.32 -7.24 -1.76
N LYS A 300 -22.35 -6.05 -1.13
CA LYS A 300 -22.25 -4.77 -1.82
C LYS A 300 -20.88 -4.16 -1.59
N PRO A 301 -20.24 -3.52 -2.60
CA PRO A 301 -18.91 -2.90 -2.47
C PRO A 301 -18.79 -1.94 -1.30
N GLU A 302 -19.85 -1.21 -0.96
CA GLU A 302 -19.89 -0.24 0.14
C GLU A 302 -19.66 -0.88 1.51
N GLN A 303 -19.88 -2.18 1.64
CA GLN A 303 -19.64 -2.92 2.89
C GLN A 303 -18.15 -3.02 3.24
N PHE A 304 -17.25 -2.85 2.27
CA PHE A 304 -15.81 -3.02 2.41
C PHE A 304 -15.03 -1.71 2.50
N VAL A 305 -15.74 -0.58 2.54
CA VAL A 305 -15.13 0.76 2.64
C VAL A 305 -15.75 1.58 3.75
N ASP A 306 -14.97 2.53 4.28
CA ASP A 306 -15.47 3.68 5.04
C ASP A 306 -14.86 4.95 4.47
N LEU A 307 -15.65 5.68 3.66
CA LEU A 307 -15.19 6.88 2.98
C LEU A 307 -15.38 8.15 3.81
N SER A 308 -15.98 8.04 5.00
CA SER A 308 -16.36 9.19 5.84
C SER A 308 -15.19 10.10 6.20
N LEU A 309 -13.99 9.52 6.37
CA LEU A 309 -12.77 10.28 6.71
C LEU A 309 -12.20 11.01 5.49
N LEU A 310 -12.16 10.37 4.31
CA LEU A 310 -11.73 11.05 3.07
C LEU A 310 -12.70 12.16 2.67
N GLN A 311 -14.00 11.92 2.79
CA GLN A 311 -15.04 12.94 2.53
C GLN A 311 -14.93 14.11 3.51
N GLN A 312 -14.60 13.85 4.78
CA GLN A 312 -14.30 14.89 5.76
C GLN A 312 -13.09 15.72 5.32
N LEU A 313 -11.97 15.09 4.94
CA LEU A 313 -10.78 15.79 4.44
C LEU A 313 -11.09 16.63 3.18
N GLU A 314 -11.90 16.11 2.28
CA GLU A 314 -12.30 16.84 1.08
C GLU A 314 -13.14 18.08 1.42
N LYS A 315 -14.14 17.92 2.30
CA LYS A 315 -14.99 19.02 2.77
C LYS A 315 -14.19 20.09 3.53
N GLU A 316 -13.18 19.71 4.29
CA GLU A 316 -12.26 20.60 5.00
C GLU A 316 -11.25 21.30 4.06
N GLY A 317 -11.23 20.97 2.76
CA GLY A 317 -10.31 21.54 1.79
C GLY A 317 -8.88 21.00 1.85
N PHE A 318 -8.65 19.90 2.58
CA PHE A 318 -7.32 19.32 2.79
C PHE A 318 -6.59 19.00 1.49
N PHE A 319 -7.27 18.40 0.51
CA PHE A 319 -6.66 18.11 -0.80
C PHE A 319 -6.23 19.37 -1.55
N SER A 320 -7.02 20.43 -1.46
CA SER A 320 -6.67 21.72 -2.08
C SER A 320 -5.49 22.39 -1.39
N GLU A 321 -5.40 22.27 -0.06
CA GLU A 321 -4.23 22.70 0.71
C GLU A 321 -2.98 21.93 0.31
N MET A 322 -3.06 20.59 0.20
CA MET A 322 -1.94 19.76 -0.23
C MET A 322 -1.49 20.11 -1.65
N ALA A 323 -2.41 20.33 -2.59
CA ALA A 323 -2.08 20.73 -3.96
C ALA A 323 -1.38 22.10 -4.03
N LYS A 324 -1.70 23.04 -3.12
CA LYS A 324 -1.00 24.34 -3.03
C LYS A 324 0.37 24.21 -2.38
N ARG A 325 0.50 23.33 -1.37
CA ARG A 325 1.76 23.11 -0.64
C ARG A 325 2.79 22.34 -1.47
N TYR A 326 2.32 21.44 -2.31
CA TYR A 326 3.12 20.57 -3.18
C TYR A 326 2.69 20.72 -4.64
N PRO A 327 2.97 21.87 -5.26
CA PRO A 327 2.53 22.20 -6.62
C PRO A 327 3.13 21.28 -7.71
#